data_c003d10c55094b6f68a7f01902c99d95
#
_entry.id   c003d10c55094b6f68a7f01902c99d95
#
_cell.length_a   1.000
_cell.length_b   1.000
_cell.length_c   1.000
_cell.angle_alpha   90.00
_cell.angle_beta   90.00
_cell.angle_gamma   90.00
#
_symmetry.space_group_name_H-M   'P 1'
#
loop_
_entity.id
_entity.type
_entity.pdbx_description
1 polymer ?
#
loop_
_entity_poly.entity_id
_entity_poly.type
_entity_poly.pdbx_seq_one_letter_code
_entity_poly.pdbx_strand_id
1 'polypeptide(L)'
;DKINILGICQGGAFSLCYSSLHPDKVKNIITMVTPVDFQTPDNMLSAWVQHLDVDLLIDTLGNVPGELLNWTFLSLKPFSLTGQKYLSMVDVLEDEAKLKNFLRMEKWIFDSPDQAGETFRQFVKDFYQKNGFIEGGVKVGDRPIDLKNVTCPVLNIFAEQDHLVPPDSSRALRNRTGSKDYTELSFPGGHIGIYVSGKAQKLVPPAIGQWLDERSR
;
A
#
# COMPACT_ATOMS: atom_id res chain seq x y z
N ASP A 1 -23.07 -5.16 13.93
CA ASP A 1 -22.23 -6.26 13.40
C ASP A 1 -20.83 -5.72 13.09
N LYS A 2 -19.83 -6.58 13.28
CA LYS A 2 -18.45 -6.28 12.91
C LYS A 2 -18.17 -6.70 11.46
N ILE A 3 -17.28 -5.99 10.77
CA ILE A 3 -16.91 -6.26 9.38
C ILE A 3 -15.44 -6.70 9.26
N ASN A 4 -15.14 -7.45 8.20
CA ASN A 4 -13.78 -7.68 7.77
C ASN A 4 -13.35 -6.54 6.84
N ILE A 5 -12.14 -6.03 7.02
CA ILE A 5 -11.57 -4.97 6.19
C ILE A 5 -10.31 -5.51 5.50
N LEU A 6 -10.20 -5.27 4.19
CA LEU A 6 -8.98 -5.47 3.44
C LEU A 6 -8.55 -4.11 2.89
N GLY A 7 -7.36 -3.68 3.25
CA GLY A 7 -6.75 -2.44 2.76
C GLY A 7 -5.46 -2.71 1.99
N ILE A 8 -5.31 -2.10 0.82
CA ILE A 8 -4.14 -2.26 -0.05
C ILE A 8 -3.36 -0.94 -0.06
N CYS A 9 -2.06 -0.98 0.14
CA CYS A 9 -1.15 0.17 0.09
C CYS A 9 -1.65 1.33 0.97
N GLN A 10 -1.88 2.51 0.40
CA GLN A 10 -2.47 3.67 1.09
C GLN A 10 -3.83 3.33 1.71
N GLY A 11 -4.66 2.52 1.02
CA GLY A 11 -5.94 2.04 1.56
C GLY A 11 -5.78 1.19 2.82
N GLY A 12 -4.65 0.48 2.95
CA GLY A 12 -4.28 -0.23 4.19
C GLY A 12 -4.00 0.74 5.34
N ALA A 13 -3.26 1.82 5.08
CA ALA A 13 -3.02 2.86 6.10
C ALA A 13 -4.33 3.51 6.57
N PHE A 14 -5.25 3.82 5.64
CA PHE A 14 -6.57 4.35 6.01
C PHE A 14 -7.43 3.33 6.77
N SER A 15 -7.34 2.04 6.41
CA SER A 15 -8.02 0.96 7.14
C SER A 15 -7.50 0.81 8.56
N LEU A 16 -6.20 0.99 8.77
CA LEU A 16 -5.58 1.02 10.12
C LEU A 16 -6.08 2.23 10.92
N CYS A 17 -6.17 3.42 10.32
CA CYS A 17 -6.76 4.59 10.95
C CYS A 17 -8.21 4.32 11.38
N TYR A 18 -9.02 3.78 10.47
CA TYR A 18 -10.42 3.45 10.78
C TYR A 18 -10.50 2.42 11.92
N SER A 19 -9.71 1.36 11.86
CA SER A 19 -9.71 0.30 12.87
C SER A 19 -9.24 0.80 14.24
N SER A 20 -8.30 1.75 14.28
CA SER A 20 -7.86 2.43 15.50
C SER A 20 -8.98 3.25 16.13
N LEU A 21 -9.77 3.95 15.31
CA LEU A 21 -10.86 4.81 15.77
C LEU A 21 -12.15 4.04 16.11
N HIS A 22 -12.35 2.87 15.51
CA HIS A 22 -13.58 2.07 15.61
C HIS A 22 -13.30 0.58 15.83
N PRO A 23 -12.54 0.20 16.89
CA PRO A 23 -12.17 -1.20 17.14
C PRO A 23 -13.37 -2.11 17.40
N ASP A 24 -14.49 -1.53 17.84
CA ASP A 24 -15.76 -2.22 18.03
C ASP A 24 -16.48 -2.60 16.72
N LYS A 25 -16.12 -2.00 15.59
CA LYS A 25 -16.71 -2.23 14.27
C LYS A 25 -15.93 -3.25 13.42
N VAL A 26 -14.67 -3.48 13.74
CA VAL A 26 -13.79 -4.33 12.93
C VAL A 26 -13.69 -5.72 13.53
N LYS A 27 -14.02 -6.75 12.73
CA LYS A 27 -13.87 -8.15 13.09
C LYS A 27 -12.45 -8.63 12.83
N ASN A 28 -11.97 -8.43 11.61
CA ASN A 28 -10.62 -8.76 11.17
C ASN A 28 -10.09 -7.67 10.23
N ILE A 29 -8.79 -7.42 10.26
CA ILE A 29 -8.15 -6.53 9.30
C ILE A 29 -7.07 -7.27 8.52
N ILE A 30 -7.06 -7.07 7.21
CA ILE A 30 -6.06 -7.58 6.28
C ILE A 30 -5.38 -6.36 5.65
N THR A 31 -4.08 -6.24 5.84
CA THR A 31 -3.26 -5.22 5.19
C THR A 31 -2.43 -5.88 4.10
N MET A 32 -2.40 -5.29 2.91
CA MET A 32 -1.61 -5.79 1.78
C MET A 32 -0.71 -4.68 1.26
N VAL A 33 0.60 -4.91 1.24
CA VAL A 33 1.63 -3.95 0.82
C VAL A 33 1.41 -2.57 1.43
N THR A 34 1.07 -2.55 2.72
CA THR A 34 0.67 -1.34 3.44
C THR A 34 1.87 -0.73 4.15
N PRO A 35 2.20 0.55 3.92
CA PRO A 35 3.26 1.23 4.64
C PRO A 35 2.83 1.55 6.08
N VAL A 36 3.70 1.28 7.03
CA VAL A 36 3.55 1.62 8.45
C VAL A 36 4.75 2.42 8.95
N ASP A 37 5.96 1.94 8.73
CA ASP A 37 7.17 2.75 8.88
C ASP A 37 7.53 3.35 7.52
N PHE A 38 7.35 4.65 7.41
CA PHE A 38 7.60 5.37 6.16
C PHE A 38 9.07 5.77 5.99
N GLN A 39 9.90 5.61 7.02
CA GLN A 39 11.30 6.08 7.01
C GLN A 39 12.31 4.92 7.10
N THR A 40 11.96 3.75 6.57
CA THR A 40 12.94 2.67 6.43
C THR A 40 14.06 3.07 5.46
N PRO A 41 15.31 2.62 5.68
CA PRO A 41 16.48 3.09 4.91
C PRO A 41 16.40 2.83 3.40
N ASP A 42 15.66 1.81 3.00
CA ASP A 42 15.44 1.40 1.61
C ASP A 42 14.22 2.04 0.93
N ASN A 43 13.50 2.94 1.64
CA ASN A 43 12.33 3.64 1.12
C ASN A 43 12.74 4.90 0.35
N MET A 44 13.07 4.74 -0.93
CA MET A 44 13.46 5.86 -1.79
C MET A 44 12.33 6.88 -1.98
N LEU A 45 11.08 6.42 -2.08
CA LEU A 45 9.94 7.34 -2.20
C LEU A 45 9.85 8.26 -1.00
N SER A 46 10.05 7.72 0.19
CA SER A 46 10.06 8.52 1.42
C SER A 46 11.20 9.54 1.43
N ALA A 47 12.40 9.14 1.00
CA ALA A 47 13.54 10.04 0.93
C ALA A 47 13.27 11.25 0.00
N TRP A 48 12.59 11.04 -1.12
CA TRP A 48 12.18 12.15 -2.01
C TRP A 48 11.12 13.03 -1.39
N VAL A 49 10.12 12.42 -0.76
CA VAL A 49 8.97 13.12 -0.19
C VAL A 49 9.36 13.96 1.03
N GLN A 50 10.46 13.63 1.74
CA GLN A 50 10.96 14.45 2.84
C GLN A 50 11.25 15.91 2.43
N HIS A 51 11.66 16.12 1.18
CA HIS A 51 12.03 17.44 0.66
C HIS A 51 10.94 18.09 -0.20
N LEU A 52 9.75 17.46 -0.30
CA LEU A 52 8.64 17.99 -1.06
C LEU A 52 7.93 19.10 -0.29
N ASP A 53 7.83 20.28 -0.89
CA ASP A 53 6.89 21.31 -0.43
C ASP A 53 5.48 20.95 -0.90
N VAL A 54 4.80 20.16 -0.09
CA VAL A 54 3.45 19.68 -0.41
C VAL A 54 2.41 20.78 -0.34
N ASP A 55 2.65 21.84 0.46
CA ASP A 55 1.73 22.99 0.52
C ASP A 55 1.74 23.72 -0.80
N LEU A 56 2.93 24.07 -1.30
CA LEU A 56 3.06 24.72 -2.59
C LEU A 56 2.49 23.86 -3.72
N LEU A 57 2.72 22.54 -3.69
CA LEU A 57 2.18 21.61 -4.68
C LEU A 57 0.65 21.67 -4.71
N ILE A 58 -0.01 21.54 -3.55
CA ILE A 58 -1.47 21.50 -3.48
C ILE A 58 -2.09 22.88 -3.71
N ASP A 59 -1.47 23.93 -3.21
CA ASP A 59 -1.94 25.30 -3.44
C ASP A 59 -1.86 25.68 -4.93
N THR A 60 -0.95 25.07 -5.68
CA THR A 60 -0.79 25.29 -7.13
C THR A 60 -1.73 24.42 -7.95
N LEU A 61 -1.84 23.13 -7.65
CA LEU A 61 -2.55 22.16 -8.49
C LEU A 61 -3.99 21.88 -8.03
N GLY A 62 -4.31 22.12 -6.75
CA GLY A 62 -5.54 21.67 -6.13
C GLY A 62 -5.50 20.16 -5.88
N ASN A 63 -5.95 19.35 -6.82
CA ASN A 63 -5.77 17.89 -6.80
C ASN A 63 -4.44 17.48 -7.41
N VAL A 64 -3.90 16.35 -6.99
CA VAL A 64 -2.67 15.79 -7.56
C VAL A 64 -3.02 14.90 -8.74
N PRO A 65 -2.59 15.24 -9.97
CA PRO A 65 -2.88 14.44 -11.16
C PRO A 65 -2.33 13.01 -11.02
N GLY A 66 -3.16 12.02 -11.36
CA GLY A 66 -2.76 10.60 -11.34
C GLY A 66 -1.56 10.34 -12.26
N GLU A 67 -1.45 11.07 -13.36
CA GLU A 67 -0.30 11.00 -14.26
C GLU A 67 1.01 11.42 -13.57
N LEU A 68 1.00 12.49 -12.77
CA LEU A 68 2.17 12.95 -12.03
C LEU A 68 2.64 11.86 -11.02
N LEU A 69 1.69 11.21 -10.36
CA LEU A 69 2.00 10.10 -9.45
C LEU A 69 2.60 8.90 -10.20
N ASN A 70 2.05 8.56 -11.36
CA ASN A 70 2.60 7.49 -12.19
C ASN A 70 4.04 7.78 -12.63
N TRP A 71 4.33 8.99 -13.09
CA TRP A 71 5.70 9.38 -13.43
C TRP A 71 6.63 9.30 -12.23
N THR A 72 6.18 9.71 -11.06
CA THR A 72 6.94 9.59 -9.81
C THR A 72 7.28 8.13 -9.51
N PHE A 73 6.29 7.23 -9.56
CA PHE A 73 6.51 5.80 -9.29
C PHE A 73 7.41 5.13 -10.33
N LEU A 74 7.27 5.44 -11.61
CA LEU A 74 8.15 4.94 -12.68
C LEU A 74 9.60 5.42 -12.49
N SER A 75 9.78 6.63 -11.96
CA SER A 75 11.09 7.22 -11.72
C SER A 75 11.86 6.57 -10.56
N LEU A 76 11.20 5.79 -9.70
CA LEU A 76 11.89 5.05 -8.64
C LEU A 76 12.81 3.94 -9.18
N LYS A 77 12.44 3.31 -10.30
CA LYS A 77 13.25 2.28 -10.99
C LYS A 77 13.12 2.42 -12.51
N PRO A 78 13.61 3.50 -13.11
CA PRO A 78 13.32 3.83 -14.51
C PRO A 78 13.79 2.74 -15.49
N PHE A 79 14.98 2.15 -15.29
CA PHE A 79 15.49 1.12 -16.18
C PHE A 79 14.65 -0.16 -16.18
N SER A 80 14.16 -0.59 -15.02
CA SER A 80 13.35 -1.82 -14.92
C SER A 80 11.89 -1.57 -15.25
N LEU A 81 11.31 -0.44 -14.85
CA LEU A 81 9.89 -0.16 -15.00
C LEU A 81 9.52 0.45 -16.37
N THR A 82 10.49 1.00 -17.09
CA THR A 82 10.28 1.50 -18.46
C THR A 82 11.08 0.69 -19.48
N GLY A 83 12.41 0.71 -19.43
CA GLY A 83 13.26 0.07 -20.44
C GLY A 83 13.09 -1.43 -20.51
N GLN A 84 13.44 -2.15 -19.43
CA GLN A 84 13.44 -3.61 -19.40
C GLN A 84 12.03 -4.20 -19.58
N LYS A 85 11.00 -3.54 -19.02
CA LYS A 85 9.61 -3.93 -19.18
C LYS A 85 9.17 -3.97 -20.64
N TYR A 86 9.48 -2.93 -21.40
CA TYR A 86 9.09 -2.85 -22.83
C TYR A 86 9.98 -3.74 -23.71
N LEU A 87 11.24 -3.96 -23.35
CA LEU A 87 12.05 -5.00 -24.01
C LEU A 87 11.44 -6.39 -23.80
N SER A 88 11.00 -6.71 -22.58
CA SER A 88 10.33 -7.99 -22.30
C SER A 88 8.97 -8.15 -22.99
N MET A 89 8.35 -7.06 -23.45
CA MET A 89 7.12 -7.12 -24.23
C MET A 89 7.36 -7.85 -25.55
N VAL A 90 8.55 -7.72 -26.15
CA VAL A 90 8.90 -8.41 -27.40
C VAL A 90 8.73 -9.93 -27.27
N ASP A 91 9.09 -10.49 -26.11
CA ASP A 91 9.02 -11.93 -25.83
C ASP A 91 7.57 -12.46 -25.74
N VAL A 92 6.60 -11.57 -25.57
CA VAL A 92 5.18 -11.93 -25.45
C VAL A 92 4.33 -11.56 -26.66
N LEU A 93 4.92 -10.93 -27.69
CA LEU A 93 4.18 -10.50 -28.88
C LEU A 93 3.51 -11.66 -29.64
N GLU A 94 4.12 -12.85 -29.63
CA GLU A 94 3.61 -14.04 -30.31
C GLU A 94 2.54 -14.80 -29.48
N ASP A 95 2.36 -14.45 -28.21
CA ASP A 95 1.38 -15.06 -27.30
C ASP A 95 0.23 -14.06 -27.03
N GLU A 96 -0.87 -14.22 -27.74
CA GLU A 96 -2.01 -13.32 -27.66
C GLU A 96 -2.54 -13.16 -26.22
N ALA A 97 -2.55 -14.21 -25.41
CA ALA A 97 -3.04 -14.16 -24.04
C ALA A 97 -2.11 -13.34 -23.14
N LYS A 98 -0.81 -13.53 -23.28
CA LYS A 98 0.20 -12.75 -22.53
C LYS A 98 0.22 -11.30 -22.97
N LEU A 99 0.17 -11.04 -24.28
CA LEU A 99 0.12 -9.69 -24.83
C LEU A 99 -1.13 -8.94 -24.32
N LYS A 100 -2.30 -9.59 -24.37
CA LYS A 100 -3.55 -9.00 -23.86
C LYS A 100 -3.48 -8.70 -22.36
N ASN A 101 -2.86 -9.58 -21.58
CA ASN A 101 -2.66 -9.33 -20.15
C ASN A 101 -1.69 -8.17 -19.91
N PHE A 102 -0.60 -8.09 -20.67
CA PHE A 102 0.34 -6.96 -20.61
C PHE A 102 -0.36 -5.63 -20.91
N LEU A 103 -1.12 -5.56 -22.01
CA LEU A 103 -1.83 -4.33 -22.40
C LEU A 103 -2.91 -3.91 -21.39
N ARG A 104 -3.61 -4.88 -20.80
CA ARG A 104 -4.58 -4.59 -19.72
C ARG A 104 -3.90 -4.01 -18.49
N MET A 105 -2.73 -4.55 -18.14
CA MET A 105 -1.94 -4.05 -17.04
C MET A 105 -1.45 -2.62 -17.28
N GLU A 106 -0.93 -2.34 -18.48
CA GLU A 106 -0.52 -1.00 -18.89
C GLU A 106 -1.67 -0.02 -18.80
N LYS A 107 -2.81 -0.38 -19.39
CA LYS A 107 -4.00 0.47 -19.31
C LYS A 107 -4.39 0.77 -17.86
N TRP A 108 -4.40 -0.25 -16.99
CA TRP A 108 -4.75 -0.07 -15.58
C TRP A 108 -3.76 0.82 -14.83
N ILE A 109 -2.45 0.68 -15.07
CA ILE A 109 -1.42 1.51 -14.43
C ILE A 109 -1.59 2.99 -14.84
N PHE A 110 -1.87 3.25 -16.12
CA PHE A 110 -1.99 4.61 -16.64
C PHE A 110 -3.39 5.22 -16.50
N ASP A 111 -4.37 4.46 -16.05
CA ASP A 111 -5.74 4.91 -15.74
C ASP A 111 -5.88 5.25 -14.24
N SER A 112 -4.92 6.00 -13.73
CA SER A 112 -4.88 6.40 -12.31
C SER A 112 -5.72 7.66 -12.10
N PRO A 113 -6.67 7.65 -11.15
CA PRO A 113 -7.43 8.84 -10.81
C PRO A 113 -6.55 9.89 -10.10
N ASP A 114 -6.95 11.14 -10.22
CA ASP A 114 -6.38 12.22 -9.43
C ASP A 114 -6.61 11.99 -7.94
N GLN A 115 -5.67 12.38 -7.11
CA GLN A 115 -5.83 12.35 -5.66
C GLN A 115 -6.34 13.69 -5.13
N ALA A 116 -7.30 13.63 -4.21
CA ALA A 116 -7.81 14.80 -3.52
C ALA A 116 -6.69 15.52 -2.77
N GLY A 117 -6.50 16.82 -3.09
CA GLY A 117 -5.34 17.58 -2.65
C GLY A 117 -5.17 17.60 -1.14
N GLU A 118 -6.20 17.89 -0.37
CA GLU A 118 -6.10 17.95 1.09
C GLU A 118 -5.81 16.58 1.72
N THR A 119 -6.37 15.50 1.17
CA THR A 119 -6.04 14.14 1.61
C THR A 119 -4.58 13.81 1.30
N PHE A 120 -4.09 14.19 0.13
CA PHE A 120 -2.69 13.99 -0.25
C PHE A 120 -1.76 14.83 0.63
N ARG A 121 -2.09 16.11 0.86
CA ARG A 121 -1.35 17.02 1.76
C ARG A 121 -1.18 16.42 3.14
N GLN A 122 -2.28 15.97 3.73
CA GLN A 122 -2.25 15.35 5.06
C GLN A 122 -1.46 14.04 5.04
N PHE A 123 -1.66 13.19 4.03
CA PHE A 123 -0.96 11.90 3.92
C PHE A 123 0.55 12.11 3.80
N VAL A 124 1.00 13.03 2.97
CA VAL A 124 2.42 13.35 2.83
C VAL A 124 3.00 13.87 4.14
N LYS A 125 2.36 14.88 4.75
CA LYS A 125 2.88 15.50 5.97
C LYS A 125 2.89 14.55 7.15
N ASP A 126 1.76 13.91 7.42
CA ASP A 126 1.61 13.17 8.68
C ASP A 126 2.19 11.77 8.60
N PHE A 127 2.16 11.11 7.42
CA PHE A 127 2.66 9.75 7.31
C PHE A 127 4.10 9.72 6.77
N TYR A 128 4.40 10.36 5.64
CA TYR A 128 5.73 10.32 5.07
C TYR A 128 6.73 11.20 5.81
N GLN A 129 6.44 12.50 5.95
CA GLN A 129 7.39 13.46 6.50
C GLN A 129 7.58 13.31 8.01
N LYS A 130 6.49 13.09 8.75
CA LYS A 130 6.53 12.94 10.22
C LYS A 130 6.62 11.48 10.69
N ASN A 131 6.49 10.50 9.78
CA ASN A 131 6.43 9.07 10.13
C ASN A 131 5.40 8.77 11.25
N GLY A 132 4.22 9.36 11.14
CA GLY A 132 3.31 9.53 12.26
C GLY A 132 2.70 8.24 12.82
N PHE A 133 2.75 7.10 12.12
CA PHE A 133 2.40 5.80 12.70
C PHE A 133 3.46 5.29 13.68
N ILE A 134 4.70 5.71 13.52
CA ILE A 134 5.83 5.34 14.36
C ILE A 134 6.03 6.36 15.48
N GLU A 135 6.10 7.64 15.13
CA GLU A 135 6.39 8.75 16.05
C GLU A 135 5.13 9.29 16.75
N GLY A 136 3.95 8.91 16.26
CA GLY A 136 2.69 9.48 16.70
C GLY A 136 2.30 10.76 15.98
N GLY A 137 1.12 11.29 16.33
CA GLY A 137 0.65 12.60 15.84
C GLY A 137 -0.29 12.54 14.64
N VAL A 138 -0.53 11.38 14.03
CA VAL A 138 -1.59 11.26 13.01
C VAL A 138 -2.95 11.51 13.65
N LYS A 139 -3.78 12.32 13.00
CA LYS A 139 -5.17 12.58 13.41
C LYS A 139 -6.11 12.45 12.21
N VAL A 140 -7.34 12.05 12.47
CA VAL A 140 -8.45 12.14 11.52
C VAL A 140 -9.51 13.08 12.13
N GLY A 141 -9.61 14.29 11.61
CA GLY A 141 -10.24 15.41 12.31
C GLY A 141 -9.47 15.70 13.60
N ASP A 142 -10.18 15.77 14.72
CA ASP A 142 -9.57 15.99 16.06
C ASP A 142 -9.19 14.69 16.78
N ARG A 143 -9.45 13.53 16.19
CA ARG A 143 -9.27 12.21 16.81
C ARG A 143 -7.87 11.66 16.52
N PRO A 144 -7.05 11.44 17.56
CA PRO A 144 -5.71 10.86 17.38
C PRO A 144 -5.80 9.37 16.98
N ILE A 145 -4.86 8.96 16.14
CA ILE A 145 -4.68 7.57 15.74
C ILE A 145 -3.60 6.93 16.61
N ASP A 146 -3.94 5.83 17.26
CA ASP A 146 -2.99 4.96 17.96
C ASP A 146 -3.20 3.53 17.48
N LEU A 147 -2.21 2.96 16.80
CA LEU A 147 -2.29 1.60 16.26
C LEU A 147 -2.44 0.53 17.37
N LYS A 148 -2.13 0.85 18.62
CA LYS A 148 -2.40 -0.04 19.76
C LYS A 148 -3.90 -0.31 19.97
N ASN A 149 -4.77 0.57 19.45
CA ASN A 149 -6.21 0.37 19.48
C ASN A 149 -6.69 -0.63 18.40
N VAL A 150 -5.84 -1.00 17.46
CA VAL A 150 -6.12 -2.08 16.49
C VAL A 150 -5.93 -3.41 17.22
N THR A 151 -6.99 -3.90 17.85
CA THR A 151 -6.97 -5.09 18.72
C THR A 151 -7.59 -6.33 18.07
N CYS A 152 -8.25 -6.17 16.93
CA CYS A 152 -8.77 -7.28 16.15
C CYS A 152 -7.65 -8.13 15.55
N PRO A 153 -7.92 -9.38 15.10
CA PRO A 153 -6.96 -10.18 14.33
C PRO A 153 -6.44 -9.44 13.10
N VAL A 154 -5.13 -9.55 12.86
CA VAL A 154 -4.42 -8.87 11.77
C VAL A 154 -3.74 -9.90 10.87
N LEU A 155 -3.99 -9.83 9.56
CA LEU A 155 -3.19 -10.48 8.53
C LEU A 155 -2.43 -9.41 7.76
N ASN A 156 -1.11 -9.39 7.89
CA ASN A 156 -0.24 -8.48 7.15
C ASN A 156 0.43 -9.21 5.99
N ILE A 157 0.10 -8.80 4.77
CA ILE A 157 0.63 -9.39 3.54
C ILE A 157 1.57 -8.37 2.88
N PHE A 158 2.80 -8.78 2.58
CA PHE A 158 3.78 -7.92 1.92
C PHE A 158 4.54 -8.64 0.81
N ALA A 159 5.09 -7.88 -0.12
CA ALA A 159 5.84 -8.40 -1.24
C ALA A 159 7.36 -8.25 -0.99
N GLU A 160 8.13 -9.32 -1.17
CA GLU A 160 9.56 -9.36 -0.83
C GLU A 160 10.42 -8.44 -1.70
N GLN A 161 9.97 -8.12 -2.90
CA GLN A 161 10.67 -7.28 -3.88
C GLN A 161 9.95 -5.96 -4.11
N ASP A 162 9.18 -5.52 -3.11
CA ASP A 162 8.47 -4.25 -3.16
C ASP A 162 9.43 -3.07 -2.99
N HIS A 163 9.43 -2.17 -3.96
CA HIS A 163 10.24 -0.96 -3.94
C HIS A 163 9.43 0.31 -3.63
N LEU A 164 8.09 0.22 -3.65
CA LEU A 164 7.20 1.30 -3.24
C LEU A 164 6.95 1.27 -1.73
N VAL A 165 6.72 0.07 -1.22
CA VAL A 165 6.54 -0.20 0.20
C VAL A 165 7.49 -1.33 0.58
N PRO A 166 8.73 -1.03 0.96
CA PRO A 166 9.69 -2.03 1.37
C PRO A 166 9.13 -2.97 2.44
N PRO A 167 9.50 -4.26 2.46
CA PRO A 167 8.97 -5.24 3.41
C PRO A 167 9.02 -4.79 4.86
N ASP A 168 10.10 -4.14 5.28
CA ASP A 168 10.27 -3.68 6.65
C ASP A 168 9.32 -2.54 7.01
N SER A 169 8.94 -1.72 6.02
CA SER A 169 7.89 -0.70 6.19
C SER A 169 6.56 -1.34 6.61
N SER A 170 6.14 -2.42 5.96
CA SER A 170 4.92 -3.15 6.32
C SER A 170 5.06 -3.95 7.62
N ARG A 171 6.21 -4.61 7.83
CA ARG A 171 6.47 -5.43 9.02
C ARG A 171 6.46 -4.65 10.32
N ALA A 172 6.74 -3.34 10.27
CA ALA A 172 6.68 -2.46 11.44
C ALA A 172 5.33 -2.54 12.16
N LEU A 173 4.24 -2.93 11.47
CA LEU A 173 2.92 -3.10 12.06
C LEU A 173 2.91 -4.09 13.24
N ARG A 174 3.70 -5.16 13.17
CA ARG A 174 3.79 -6.19 14.24
C ARG A 174 4.01 -5.59 15.62
N ASN A 175 4.91 -4.62 15.70
CA ASN A 175 5.32 -4.01 16.97
C ASN A 175 4.48 -2.78 17.36
N ARG A 176 3.54 -2.38 16.51
CA ARG A 176 2.72 -1.17 16.72
C ARG A 176 1.26 -1.49 17.00
N THR A 177 0.74 -2.59 16.47
CA THR A 177 -0.64 -3.03 16.72
C THR A 177 -0.83 -3.54 18.15
N GLY A 178 -2.05 -3.38 18.68
CA GLY A 178 -2.49 -4.00 19.93
C GLY A 178 -3.07 -5.40 19.75
N SER A 179 -3.09 -5.93 18.54
CA SER A 179 -3.59 -7.26 18.23
C SER A 179 -2.73 -8.34 18.88
N LYS A 180 -3.39 -9.33 19.49
CA LYS A 180 -2.74 -10.55 20.01
C LYS A 180 -2.74 -11.69 18.98
N ASP A 181 -3.49 -11.55 17.90
CA ASP A 181 -3.57 -12.49 16.78
C ASP A 181 -3.04 -11.80 15.53
N TYR A 182 -1.73 -11.92 15.31
CA TYR A 182 -1.02 -11.28 14.21
C TYR A 182 -0.32 -12.32 13.35
N THR A 183 -0.69 -12.35 12.07
CA THR A 183 -0.13 -13.27 11.05
C THR A 183 0.56 -12.46 9.97
N GLU A 184 1.70 -12.93 9.49
CA GLU A 184 2.37 -12.40 8.31
C GLU A 184 2.33 -13.41 7.16
N LEU A 185 2.14 -12.89 5.94
CA LEU A 185 2.26 -13.62 4.70
C LEU A 185 3.20 -12.87 3.76
N SER A 186 4.35 -13.44 3.42
CA SER A 186 5.23 -12.89 2.40
C SER A 186 4.88 -13.44 1.02
N PHE A 187 5.07 -12.61 0.01
CA PHE A 187 4.88 -12.99 -1.39
C PHE A 187 6.16 -12.69 -2.19
N PRO A 188 6.73 -13.67 -2.91
CA PRO A 188 7.93 -13.45 -3.72
C PRO A 188 7.58 -12.72 -5.02
N GLY A 189 7.58 -11.40 -4.99
CA GLY A 189 7.24 -10.51 -6.09
C GLY A 189 7.25 -9.04 -5.65
N GLY A 190 6.85 -8.15 -6.56
CA GLY A 190 6.78 -6.70 -6.32
C GLY A 190 5.38 -6.21 -5.99
N HIS A 191 5.28 -4.89 -5.76
CA HIS A 191 4.07 -4.19 -5.31
C HIS A 191 2.81 -4.52 -6.11
N ILE A 192 2.87 -4.43 -7.43
CA ILE A 192 1.74 -4.71 -8.31
C ILE A 192 1.55 -6.22 -8.49
N GLY A 193 2.67 -6.97 -8.57
CA GLY A 193 2.65 -8.42 -8.82
C GLY A 193 1.88 -9.23 -7.78
N ILE A 194 1.81 -8.74 -6.54
CA ILE A 194 1.16 -9.45 -5.43
C ILE A 194 -0.36 -9.60 -5.59
N TYR A 195 -1.02 -8.79 -6.42
CA TYR A 195 -2.46 -8.89 -6.66
C TYR A 195 -2.87 -9.13 -8.12
N VAL A 196 -1.95 -8.94 -9.08
CA VAL A 196 -2.29 -9.12 -10.51
C VAL A 196 -1.63 -10.33 -11.16
N SER A 197 -0.51 -10.85 -10.61
CA SER A 197 0.18 -11.98 -11.23
C SER A 197 -0.59 -13.28 -11.05
N GLY A 198 -0.48 -14.18 -12.05
CA GLY A 198 -1.10 -15.51 -11.96
C GLY A 198 -0.59 -16.35 -10.76
N LYS A 199 0.65 -16.09 -10.28
CA LYS A 199 1.18 -16.68 -9.04
C LYS A 199 0.45 -16.15 -7.82
N ALA A 200 0.25 -14.83 -7.75
CA ALA A 200 -0.45 -14.20 -6.64
C ALA A 200 -1.91 -14.66 -6.55
N GLN A 201 -2.61 -14.73 -7.69
CA GLN A 201 -4.00 -15.21 -7.74
C GLN A 201 -4.18 -16.65 -7.22
N LYS A 202 -3.13 -17.48 -7.33
CA LYS A 202 -3.14 -18.87 -6.81
C LYS A 202 -2.78 -18.97 -5.33
N LEU A 203 -2.05 -18.01 -4.79
CA LEU A 203 -1.52 -18.06 -3.41
C LEU A 203 -2.26 -17.14 -2.45
N VAL A 204 -2.46 -15.89 -2.83
CA VAL A 204 -2.94 -14.86 -1.90
C VAL A 204 -4.43 -15.01 -1.55
N PRO A 205 -5.38 -15.10 -2.51
CA PRO A 205 -6.78 -15.24 -2.17
C PRO A 205 -7.12 -16.50 -1.36
N PRO A 206 -6.58 -17.71 -1.68
CA PRO A 206 -6.80 -18.89 -0.85
C PRO A 206 -6.26 -18.74 0.58
N ALA A 207 -5.08 -18.14 0.74
CA ALA A 207 -4.50 -17.89 2.06
C ALA A 207 -5.35 -16.92 2.90
N ILE A 208 -5.88 -15.86 2.27
CA ILE A 208 -6.84 -14.94 2.91
C ILE A 208 -8.11 -15.69 3.32
N GLY A 209 -8.67 -16.50 2.41
CA GLY A 209 -9.88 -17.28 2.67
C GLY A 209 -9.68 -18.22 3.86
N GLN A 210 -8.64 -19.01 3.85
CA GLN A 210 -8.31 -19.92 4.96
C GLN A 210 -8.15 -19.15 6.28
N TRP A 211 -7.39 -18.05 6.29
CA TRP A 211 -7.16 -17.24 7.49
C TRP A 211 -8.46 -16.66 8.05
N LEU A 212 -9.39 -16.23 7.19
CA LEU A 212 -10.71 -15.74 7.60
C LEU A 212 -11.60 -16.85 8.13
N ASP A 213 -11.61 -18.05 7.50
CA ASP A 213 -12.42 -19.19 7.91
C ASP A 213 -12.06 -19.67 9.32
N GLU A 214 -10.77 -19.67 9.66
CA GLU A 214 -10.26 -19.99 11.01
C GLU A 214 -10.78 -19.02 12.10
N ARG A 215 -11.20 -17.79 11.69
CA ARG A 215 -11.68 -16.69 12.57
C ARG A 215 -13.17 -16.37 12.40
N SER A 216 -13.86 -17.17 11.63
CA SER A 216 -15.31 -16.98 11.36
C SER A 216 -16.20 -17.68 12.36
N ARG A 217 -15.62 -18.54 13.22
CA ARG A 217 -16.33 -19.31 14.27
C ARG A 217 -16.56 -18.49 15.51
#